data_907ca07a457df4cda27ef7d4e234699b
#
_entry.id   907ca07a457df4cda27ef7d4e234699b
#
_cell.length_a   1.000
_cell.length_b   1.000
_cell.length_c   1.000
_cell.angle_alpha   90.00
_cell.angle_beta   90.00
_cell.angle_gamma   90.00
#
_symmetry.space_group_name_H-M   'P 1'
#
loop_
_entity.id
_entity.type
_entity.pdbx_description
1 polymer ?
#
loop_
_entity_poly.entity_id
_entity_poly.type
_entity_poly.pdbx_seq_one_letter_code
_entity_poly.pdbx_strand_id
1 'polypeptide(L)'
;MLDFLIKRIATIVPTLVFVSMLIFGLQQLLPGDPAVILAGEERDANVVAYLHKKLHLDDPLPVRYAYWVGGVLRGDLGESVRTQQPVLDLVAQKLPVTIELALLAYTIALAIGIPAGIVSAVGRGTAWDAAANAFALWGLSTPNFWLGILLILLFSVQLGWLPASGYVSPFDDLRANLAAMIMPAFVLGNAIAAVLMRHTRSAMLQVLSADYVRTARAKGLTERVVVLKHSLRNALTPIITLGALEFGTLLSGAVLTEQVFTIPGFGKLIVDAVFNRDYAVVQGVVLVTASAYILLNLLADVAYVAVNPRLRR
;
A
#
# COMPACT_ATOMS: atom_id res chain seq x y z
N MET A 1 -23.15 -6.34 14.34
CA MET A 1 -22.66 -5.55 13.18
C MET A 1 -22.70 -4.06 13.45
N LEU A 2 -23.86 -3.48 13.79
CA LEU A 2 -23.97 -2.04 14.03
C LEU A 2 -23.05 -1.57 15.18
N ASP A 3 -23.05 -2.25 16.31
CA ASP A 3 -22.18 -1.94 17.47
C ASP A 3 -20.69 -2.05 17.13
N PHE A 4 -20.33 -3.02 16.29
CA PHE A 4 -18.96 -3.16 15.78
C PHE A 4 -18.56 -1.96 14.94
N LEU A 5 -19.40 -1.56 13.99
CA LEU A 5 -19.15 -0.39 13.14
C LEU A 5 -19.08 0.91 13.95
N ILE A 6 -19.98 1.10 14.92
CA ILE A 6 -19.98 2.28 15.80
C ILE A 6 -18.67 2.36 16.58
N LYS A 7 -18.23 1.25 17.21
CA LYS A 7 -16.95 1.19 17.93
C LYS A 7 -15.77 1.50 17.03
N ARG A 8 -15.75 0.99 15.80
CA ARG A 8 -14.68 1.25 14.83
C ARG A 8 -14.66 2.71 14.38
N ILE A 9 -15.81 3.28 14.05
CA ILE A 9 -15.92 4.72 13.71
C ILE A 9 -15.50 5.59 14.90
N ALA A 10 -15.89 5.22 16.11
CA ALA A 10 -15.49 5.93 17.32
C ALA A 10 -13.97 5.91 17.58
N THR A 11 -13.23 4.93 17.06
CA THR A 11 -11.76 4.90 17.11
C THR A 11 -11.10 5.61 15.93
N ILE A 12 -11.74 5.60 14.76
CA ILE A 12 -11.21 6.25 13.54
C ILE A 12 -11.13 7.77 13.71
N VAL A 13 -12.17 8.41 14.22
CA VAL A 13 -12.21 9.89 14.37
C VAL A 13 -11.08 10.40 15.26
N PRO A 14 -10.88 9.91 16.50
CA PRO A 14 -9.74 10.33 17.32
C PRO A 14 -8.38 10.06 16.65
N THR A 15 -8.25 8.93 15.93
CA THR A 15 -7.01 8.59 15.23
C THR A 15 -6.72 9.61 14.12
N LEU A 16 -7.71 9.97 13.29
CA LEU A 16 -7.55 10.99 12.25
C LEU A 16 -7.23 12.35 12.83
N VAL A 17 -7.89 12.75 13.92
CA VAL A 17 -7.60 13.99 14.62
C VAL A 17 -6.17 13.99 15.15
N PHE A 18 -5.73 12.91 15.80
CA PHE A 18 -4.37 12.79 16.30
C PHE A 18 -3.33 12.86 15.16
N VAL A 19 -3.55 12.11 14.08
CA VAL A 19 -2.67 12.12 12.91
C VAL A 19 -2.62 13.52 12.29
N SER A 20 -3.75 14.20 12.13
CA SER A 20 -3.80 15.55 11.57
C SER A 20 -3.06 16.57 12.45
N MET A 21 -3.20 16.50 13.79
CA MET A 21 -2.43 17.31 14.72
C MET A 21 -0.93 17.03 14.63
N LEU A 22 -0.56 15.76 14.53
CA LEU A 22 0.85 15.36 14.42
C LEU A 22 1.48 15.88 13.14
N ILE A 23 0.82 15.71 11.99
CA ILE A 23 1.31 16.19 10.69
C ILE A 23 1.45 17.72 10.71
N PHE A 24 0.42 18.41 11.16
CA PHE A 24 0.44 19.86 11.28
C PHE A 24 1.54 20.35 12.22
N GLY A 25 1.72 19.70 13.38
CA GLY A 25 2.77 20.02 14.35
C GLY A 25 4.17 19.77 13.84
N LEU A 26 4.40 18.61 13.18
CA LEU A 26 5.71 18.29 12.60
C LEU A 26 6.13 19.29 11.52
N GLN A 27 5.18 19.79 10.75
CA GLN A 27 5.45 20.83 9.76
C GLN A 27 6.01 22.11 10.39
N GLN A 28 5.54 22.48 11.59
CA GLN A 28 6.05 23.68 12.28
C GLN A 28 7.52 23.56 12.72
N LEU A 29 8.04 22.33 12.79
CA LEU A 29 9.45 22.06 13.14
C LEU A 29 10.39 22.17 11.93
N LEU A 30 9.84 22.21 10.72
CA LEU A 30 10.66 22.32 9.51
C LEU A 30 11.23 23.74 9.38
N PRO A 31 12.53 23.88 9.07
CA PRO A 31 13.16 25.19 8.94
C PRO A 31 12.70 25.89 7.67
N GLY A 32 12.26 27.12 7.78
CA GLY A 32 11.86 27.99 6.66
C GLY A 32 10.49 28.60 6.86
N ASP A 33 10.29 29.77 6.26
CA ASP A 33 9.02 30.47 6.25
C ASP A 33 8.23 30.09 4.98
N PRO A 34 7.05 29.46 5.10
CA PRO A 34 6.24 29.08 3.95
C PRO A 34 5.91 30.25 3.03
N ALA A 35 5.70 31.46 3.59
CA ALA A 35 5.40 32.64 2.80
C ALA A 35 6.59 33.10 1.96
N VAL A 36 7.80 33.00 2.50
CA VAL A 36 9.05 33.32 1.76
C VAL A 36 9.29 32.31 0.64
N ILE A 37 9.00 31.03 0.88
CA ILE A 37 9.13 29.97 -0.13
C ILE A 37 8.12 30.20 -1.27
N LEU A 38 6.88 30.53 -0.95
CA LEU A 38 5.80 30.82 -1.91
C LEU A 38 6.04 32.11 -2.70
N ALA A 39 6.69 33.12 -2.10
CA ALA A 39 7.02 34.38 -2.78
C ALA A 39 8.08 34.21 -3.89
N GLY A 40 8.77 33.07 -3.95
CA GLY A 40 9.74 32.78 -4.99
C GLY A 40 11.06 33.53 -4.84
N GLU A 41 11.78 33.71 -5.96
CA GLU A 41 13.12 34.34 -5.95
C GLU A 41 13.10 35.86 -5.71
N GLU A 42 12.05 36.55 -6.12
CA GLU A 42 11.96 38.01 -6.01
C GLU A 42 11.73 38.49 -4.56
N ARG A 43 11.22 37.63 -3.69
CA ARG A 43 11.01 37.88 -2.23
C ARG A 43 10.44 39.28 -1.92
N ASP A 44 9.49 39.77 -2.75
CA ASP A 44 8.84 41.04 -2.48
C ASP A 44 8.20 41.05 -1.10
N ALA A 45 8.59 42.00 -0.26
CA ALA A 45 8.10 42.14 1.12
C ALA A 45 6.57 42.27 1.18
N ASN A 46 5.95 42.90 0.18
CA ASN A 46 4.49 43.02 0.11
C ASN A 46 3.81 41.69 -0.19
N VAL A 47 4.40 40.87 -1.08
CA VAL A 47 3.92 39.55 -1.41
C VAL A 47 4.06 38.61 -0.20
N VAL A 48 5.21 38.65 0.48
CA VAL A 48 5.42 37.89 1.71
C VAL A 48 4.42 38.26 2.78
N ALA A 49 4.20 39.57 3.03
CA ALA A 49 3.22 40.05 4.00
C ALA A 49 1.77 39.66 3.64
N TYR A 50 1.42 39.67 2.35
CA TYR A 50 0.13 39.19 1.87
C TYR A 50 -0.03 37.69 2.12
N LEU A 51 1.01 36.88 1.84
CA LEU A 51 1.00 35.44 2.06
C LEU A 51 0.93 35.08 3.54
N HIS A 52 1.62 35.82 4.42
CA HIS A 52 1.49 35.68 5.88
C HIS A 52 0.03 35.83 6.33
N LYS A 53 -0.65 36.87 5.86
CA LYS A 53 -2.07 37.08 6.15
C LYS A 53 -2.97 35.99 5.55
N LYS A 54 -2.75 35.63 4.26
CA LYS A 54 -3.56 34.63 3.55
C LYS A 54 -3.45 33.25 4.20
N LEU A 55 -2.26 32.88 4.70
CA LEU A 55 -1.97 31.58 5.29
C LEU A 55 -2.10 31.59 6.83
N HIS A 56 -2.55 32.69 7.41
CA HIS A 56 -2.70 32.85 8.86
C HIS A 56 -1.42 32.55 9.64
N LEU A 57 -0.21 32.83 9.08
CA LEU A 57 1.07 32.43 9.67
C LEU A 57 1.38 33.18 10.98
N ASP A 58 0.83 34.38 11.16
CA ASP A 58 1.00 35.18 12.33
C ASP A 58 0.01 34.83 13.48
N ASP A 59 -0.97 33.96 13.20
CA ASP A 59 -1.98 33.55 14.18
C ASP A 59 -1.40 32.45 15.11
N PRO A 60 -1.95 32.33 16.35
CA PRO A 60 -1.59 31.24 17.27
C PRO A 60 -1.82 29.87 16.65
N LEU A 61 -0.94 28.91 16.96
CA LEU A 61 -0.98 27.55 16.36
C LEU A 61 -2.36 26.86 16.41
N PRO A 62 -3.15 26.92 17.49
CA PRO A 62 -4.49 26.34 17.51
C PRO A 62 -5.45 26.94 16.48
N VAL A 63 -5.33 28.26 16.25
CA VAL A 63 -6.15 28.98 15.25
C VAL A 63 -5.76 28.57 13.86
N ARG A 64 -4.46 28.51 13.55
CA ARG A 64 -3.92 28.02 12.28
C ARG A 64 -4.38 26.58 11.99
N TYR A 65 -4.30 25.70 13.00
CA TYR A 65 -4.78 24.33 12.89
C TYR A 65 -6.28 24.28 12.58
N ALA A 66 -7.10 25.08 13.25
CA ALA A 66 -8.54 25.12 13.00
C ALA A 66 -8.88 25.58 11.56
N TYR A 67 -8.18 26.59 11.03
CA TYR A 67 -8.32 27.04 9.64
C TYR A 67 -7.94 25.94 8.66
N TRP A 68 -6.79 25.30 8.88
CA TRP A 68 -6.33 24.21 8.01
C TRP A 68 -7.31 23.02 8.02
N VAL A 69 -7.74 22.55 9.19
CA VAL A 69 -8.74 21.45 9.28
C VAL A 69 -10.05 21.87 8.65
N GLY A 70 -10.48 23.13 8.84
CA GLY A 70 -11.67 23.66 8.18
C GLY A 70 -11.58 23.63 6.66
N GLY A 71 -10.41 23.88 6.08
CA GLY A 71 -10.11 23.69 4.65
C GLY A 71 -10.22 22.22 4.24
N VAL A 72 -9.51 21.34 4.95
CA VAL A 72 -9.52 19.89 4.71
C VAL A 72 -10.95 19.30 4.68
N LEU A 73 -11.79 19.70 5.64
CA LEU A 73 -13.18 19.24 5.70
C LEU A 73 -14.06 19.74 4.53
N ARG A 74 -13.63 20.78 3.84
CA ARG A 74 -14.27 21.29 2.60
C ARG A 74 -13.63 20.72 1.32
N GLY A 75 -12.62 19.84 1.46
CA GLY A 75 -11.88 19.26 0.33
C GLY A 75 -10.73 20.14 -0.17
N ASP A 76 -10.39 21.22 0.55
CA ASP A 76 -9.23 22.06 0.25
C ASP A 76 -8.02 21.55 1.03
N LEU A 77 -7.08 20.91 0.33
CA LEU A 77 -5.80 20.43 0.87
C LEU A 77 -4.67 21.45 0.66
N GLY A 78 -4.99 22.64 0.15
CA GLY A 78 -4.03 23.66 -0.22
C GLY A 78 -3.49 23.50 -1.64
N GLU A 79 -2.53 24.35 -2.00
CA GLU A 79 -1.88 24.40 -3.31
C GLU A 79 -0.40 24.02 -3.19
N SER A 80 0.11 23.27 -4.17
CA SER A 80 1.52 22.97 -4.31
C SER A 80 2.33 24.25 -4.58
N VAL A 81 3.37 24.46 -3.78
CA VAL A 81 4.28 25.60 -3.98
C VAL A 81 5.01 25.51 -5.33
N ARG A 82 5.34 24.29 -5.76
CA ARG A 82 6.13 24.03 -6.95
C ARG A 82 5.32 24.08 -8.24
N THR A 83 4.15 23.41 -8.24
CA THR A 83 3.34 23.25 -9.47
C THR A 83 2.19 24.23 -9.55
N GLN A 84 1.89 24.96 -8.46
CA GLN A 84 0.74 25.85 -8.32
C GLN A 84 -0.60 25.18 -8.63
N GLN A 85 -0.65 23.85 -8.46
CA GLN A 85 -1.85 23.05 -8.64
C GLN A 85 -2.47 22.72 -7.29
N PRO A 86 -3.81 22.58 -7.21
CA PRO A 86 -4.47 22.05 -6.01
C PRO A 86 -3.90 20.68 -5.63
N VAL A 87 -3.58 20.50 -4.35
CA VAL A 87 -3.04 19.22 -3.85
C VAL A 87 -4.01 18.06 -4.09
N LEU A 88 -5.31 18.33 -4.02
CA LEU A 88 -6.34 17.32 -4.30
C LEU A 88 -6.22 16.78 -5.72
N ASP A 89 -5.96 17.63 -6.72
CA ASP A 89 -5.79 17.24 -8.12
C ASP A 89 -4.52 16.39 -8.31
N LEU A 90 -3.42 16.78 -7.64
CA LEU A 90 -2.19 15.99 -7.66
C LEU A 90 -2.42 14.59 -7.07
N VAL A 91 -3.14 14.51 -5.96
CA VAL A 91 -3.51 13.23 -5.34
C VAL A 91 -4.39 12.41 -6.28
N ALA A 92 -5.42 13.02 -6.86
CA ALA A 92 -6.34 12.34 -7.79
C ALA A 92 -5.63 11.78 -9.03
N GLN A 93 -4.59 12.45 -9.51
CA GLN A 93 -3.79 11.98 -10.65
C GLN A 93 -2.81 10.87 -10.28
N LYS A 94 -2.22 10.89 -9.08
CA LYS A 94 -1.13 9.99 -8.69
C LYS A 94 -1.60 8.73 -7.94
N LEU A 95 -2.66 8.84 -7.16
CA LEU A 95 -3.19 7.74 -6.37
C LEU A 95 -3.65 6.53 -7.22
N PRO A 96 -4.33 6.70 -8.38
CA PRO A 96 -4.72 5.58 -9.23
C PRO A 96 -3.51 4.76 -9.73
N VAL A 97 -2.37 5.40 -10.02
CA VAL A 97 -1.15 4.72 -10.46
C VAL A 97 -0.60 3.80 -9.36
N THR A 98 -0.57 4.28 -8.11
CA THR A 98 -0.16 3.47 -6.96
C THR A 98 -1.14 2.34 -6.68
N ILE A 99 -2.44 2.58 -6.81
CA ILE A 99 -3.48 1.53 -6.65
C ILE A 99 -3.31 0.45 -7.72
N GLU A 100 -3.08 0.83 -8.97
CA GLU A 100 -2.82 -0.11 -10.06
C GLU A 100 -1.58 -0.98 -9.75
N LEU A 101 -0.47 -0.35 -9.36
CA LEU A 101 0.75 -1.05 -8.97
C LEU A 101 0.50 -2.01 -7.80
N ALA A 102 -0.25 -1.57 -6.79
CA ALA A 102 -0.61 -2.40 -5.63
C ALA A 102 -1.48 -3.61 -6.02
N LEU A 103 -2.46 -3.43 -6.93
CA LEU A 103 -3.32 -4.50 -7.42
C LEU A 103 -2.53 -5.53 -8.23
N LEU A 104 -1.64 -5.09 -9.11
CA LEU A 104 -0.76 -5.98 -9.87
C LEU A 104 0.20 -6.75 -8.95
N ALA A 105 0.84 -6.06 -8.02
CA ALA A 105 1.72 -6.68 -7.03
C ALA A 105 0.99 -7.72 -6.16
N TYR A 106 -0.21 -7.38 -5.72
CA TYR A 106 -1.02 -8.29 -4.92
C TYR A 106 -1.50 -9.51 -5.72
N THR A 107 -1.84 -9.32 -6.99
CA THR A 107 -2.20 -10.42 -7.90
C THR A 107 -1.02 -11.39 -8.07
N ILE A 108 0.20 -10.86 -8.29
CA ILE A 108 1.42 -11.67 -8.35
C ILE A 108 1.66 -12.40 -7.03
N ALA A 109 1.49 -11.70 -5.91
CA ALA A 109 1.68 -12.29 -4.58
C ALA A 109 0.73 -13.47 -4.32
N LEU A 110 -0.55 -13.34 -4.68
CA LEU A 110 -1.54 -14.42 -4.58
C LEU A 110 -1.22 -15.57 -5.52
N ALA A 111 -0.87 -15.26 -6.78
CA ALA A 111 -0.59 -16.26 -7.82
C ALA A 111 0.65 -17.10 -7.51
N ILE A 112 1.62 -16.56 -6.78
CA ILE A 112 2.84 -17.27 -6.38
C ILE A 112 2.70 -17.86 -4.96
N GLY A 113 2.30 -17.04 -3.99
CA GLY A 113 2.34 -17.39 -2.58
C GLY A 113 1.38 -18.52 -2.20
N ILE A 114 0.14 -18.48 -2.69
CA ILE A 114 -0.86 -19.51 -2.36
C ILE A 114 -0.47 -20.86 -2.96
N PRO A 115 -0.18 -21.01 -4.27
CA PRO A 115 0.24 -22.30 -4.83
C PRO A 115 1.52 -22.84 -4.21
N ALA A 116 2.53 -21.99 -3.99
CA ALA A 116 3.77 -22.40 -3.33
C ALA A 116 3.53 -22.91 -1.91
N GLY A 117 2.65 -22.25 -1.14
CA GLY A 117 2.27 -22.71 0.20
C GLY A 117 1.51 -24.05 0.20
N ILE A 118 0.62 -24.27 -0.76
CA ILE A 118 -0.08 -25.56 -0.93
C ILE A 118 0.92 -26.67 -1.27
N VAL A 119 1.80 -26.44 -2.26
CA VAL A 119 2.81 -27.41 -2.67
C VAL A 119 3.73 -27.77 -1.52
N SER A 120 4.18 -26.77 -0.78
CA SER A 120 5.02 -26.97 0.42
C SER A 120 4.30 -27.77 1.51
N ALA A 121 3.01 -27.52 1.77
CA ALA A 121 2.26 -28.23 2.80
C ALA A 121 1.98 -29.70 2.41
N VAL A 122 1.57 -29.94 1.16
CA VAL A 122 1.29 -31.29 0.65
C VAL A 122 2.58 -32.11 0.55
N GLY A 123 3.66 -31.48 0.10
CA GLY A 123 4.98 -32.09 -0.02
C GLY A 123 5.85 -31.96 1.23
N ARG A 124 5.26 -31.90 2.43
CA ARG A 124 6.01 -31.71 3.67
C ARG A 124 7.19 -32.67 3.82
N GLY A 125 8.40 -32.14 4.04
CA GLY A 125 9.64 -32.89 4.20
C GLY A 125 10.29 -33.33 2.88
N THR A 126 9.74 -32.97 1.73
CA THR A 126 10.32 -33.22 0.41
C THR A 126 11.19 -32.05 -0.07
N ALA A 127 11.89 -32.24 -1.20
CA ALA A 127 12.64 -31.18 -1.87
C ALA A 127 11.75 -29.99 -2.29
N TRP A 128 10.48 -30.20 -2.61
CA TRP A 128 9.51 -29.16 -2.95
C TRP A 128 9.19 -28.26 -1.74
N ASP A 129 9.05 -28.87 -0.54
CA ASP A 129 8.89 -28.10 0.70
C ASP A 129 10.16 -27.27 0.99
N ALA A 130 11.33 -27.87 0.86
CA ALA A 130 12.59 -27.17 1.04
C ALA A 130 12.76 -25.99 0.05
N ALA A 131 12.48 -26.21 -1.23
CA ALA A 131 12.56 -25.17 -2.26
C ALA A 131 11.59 -24.02 -2.03
N ALA A 132 10.34 -24.32 -1.67
CA ALA A 132 9.34 -23.29 -1.36
C ALA A 132 9.72 -22.47 -0.12
N ASN A 133 10.25 -23.11 0.93
CA ASN A 133 10.75 -22.40 2.11
C ASN A 133 11.98 -21.55 1.79
N ALA A 134 12.93 -22.06 0.97
CA ALA A 134 14.08 -21.29 0.52
C ALA A 134 13.65 -20.04 -0.29
N PHE A 135 12.66 -20.20 -1.19
CA PHE A 135 12.06 -19.07 -1.92
C PHE A 135 11.44 -18.05 -0.98
N ALA A 136 10.67 -18.50 0.03
CA ALA A 136 10.08 -17.59 1.00
C ALA A 136 11.14 -16.85 1.84
N LEU A 137 12.20 -17.53 2.27
CA LEU A 137 13.31 -16.90 2.98
C LEU A 137 14.01 -15.87 2.10
N TRP A 138 14.29 -16.20 0.85
CA TRP A 138 14.89 -15.28 -0.12
C TRP A 138 14.01 -14.04 -0.33
N GLY A 139 12.70 -14.23 -0.56
CA GLY A 139 11.76 -13.13 -0.77
C GLY A 139 11.65 -12.18 0.43
N LEU A 140 11.72 -12.70 1.66
CA LEU A 140 11.70 -11.89 2.88
C LEU A 140 13.03 -11.18 3.19
N SER A 141 14.15 -11.79 2.77
CA SER A 141 15.49 -11.27 3.07
C SER A 141 15.99 -10.28 2.03
N THR A 142 15.39 -10.27 0.84
CA THR A 142 15.84 -9.44 -0.27
C THR A 142 15.23 -8.04 -0.19
N PRO A 143 16.04 -6.96 -0.10
CA PRO A 143 15.51 -5.61 -0.11
C PRO A 143 14.84 -5.29 -1.46
N ASN A 144 13.62 -4.74 -1.43
CA ASN A 144 12.85 -4.44 -2.64
C ASN A 144 13.61 -3.54 -3.63
N PHE A 145 14.24 -2.47 -3.16
CA PHE A 145 14.99 -1.57 -4.04
C PHE A 145 16.17 -2.27 -4.74
N TRP A 146 16.87 -3.16 -4.03
CA TRP A 146 17.99 -3.93 -4.58
C TRP A 146 17.52 -4.93 -5.64
N LEU A 147 16.44 -5.66 -5.35
CA LEU A 147 15.79 -6.54 -6.33
C LEU A 147 15.35 -5.76 -7.58
N GLY A 148 14.76 -4.58 -7.39
CA GLY A 148 14.35 -3.71 -8.49
C GLY A 148 15.53 -3.33 -9.40
N ILE A 149 16.66 -2.91 -8.84
CA ILE A 149 17.87 -2.56 -9.60
C ILE A 149 18.41 -3.78 -10.36
N LEU A 150 18.42 -4.97 -9.75
CA LEU A 150 18.86 -6.19 -10.42
C LEU A 150 17.96 -6.58 -11.58
N LEU A 151 16.63 -6.43 -11.43
CA LEU A 151 15.67 -6.72 -12.51
C LEU A 151 15.83 -5.72 -13.66
N ILE A 152 16.02 -4.43 -13.38
CA ILE A 152 16.32 -3.42 -14.41
C ILE A 152 17.61 -3.80 -15.15
N LEU A 153 18.68 -4.11 -14.42
CA LEU A 153 19.94 -4.50 -15.03
C LEU A 153 19.79 -5.71 -15.96
N LEU A 154 19.07 -6.75 -15.51
CA LEU A 154 18.89 -7.98 -16.29
C LEU A 154 17.91 -7.76 -17.45
N PHE A 155 16.66 -7.36 -17.18
CA PHE A 155 15.60 -7.39 -18.18
C PHE A 155 15.57 -6.16 -19.08
N SER A 156 16.05 -5.02 -18.61
CA SER A 156 16.06 -3.80 -19.39
C SER A 156 17.42 -3.55 -20.08
N VAL A 157 18.51 -3.62 -19.31
CA VAL A 157 19.84 -3.24 -19.84
C VAL A 157 20.48 -4.38 -20.62
N GLN A 158 20.49 -5.61 -20.08
CA GLN A 158 21.16 -6.73 -20.74
C GLN A 158 20.30 -7.39 -21.82
N LEU A 159 19.03 -7.67 -21.52
CA LEU A 159 18.13 -8.38 -22.42
C LEU A 159 17.30 -7.47 -23.33
N GLY A 160 17.08 -6.21 -22.94
CA GLY A 160 16.26 -5.27 -23.71
C GLY A 160 14.79 -5.65 -23.85
N TRP A 161 14.26 -6.46 -22.91
CA TRP A 161 12.89 -6.99 -23.01
C TRP A 161 11.85 -6.05 -22.41
N LEU A 162 12.19 -5.36 -21.34
CA LEU A 162 11.27 -4.51 -20.58
C LEU A 162 11.85 -3.11 -20.38
N PRO A 163 11.04 -2.06 -20.30
CA PRO A 163 11.51 -0.71 -20.04
C PRO A 163 12.08 -0.60 -18.62
N ALA A 164 13.17 0.16 -18.45
CA ALA A 164 13.82 0.37 -17.15
C ALA A 164 12.98 1.22 -16.20
N SER A 165 12.17 2.14 -16.74
CA SER A 165 11.45 3.14 -15.97
C SER A 165 10.29 3.72 -16.78
N GLY A 166 9.41 4.46 -16.11
CA GLY A 166 8.31 5.17 -16.72
C GLY A 166 6.96 4.49 -16.47
N TYR A 167 5.92 5.13 -16.98
CA TYR A 167 4.53 4.70 -16.85
C TYR A 167 3.76 5.06 -18.11
N VAL A 168 2.93 4.16 -18.57
CA VAL A 168 1.96 4.37 -19.63
C VAL A 168 0.58 4.02 -19.06
N SER A 169 -0.42 4.85 -19.32
CA SER A 169 -1.77 4.55 -18.84
C SER A 169 -2.31 3.26 -19.48
N PRO A 170 -2.96 2.37 -18.71
CA PRO A 170 -3.57 1.14 -19.26
C PRO A 170 -4.70 1.43 -20.27
N PHE A 171 -5.26 2.64 -20.23
CA PHE A 171 -6.29 3.11 -21.18
C PHE A 171 -5.69 3.58 -22.49
N ASP A 172 -4.40 3.96 -22.53
CA ASP A 172 -3.70 4.41 -23.74
C ASP A 172 -3.06 3.22 -24.47
N ASP A 173 -2.29 2.39 -23.76
CA ASP A 173 -1.68 1.16 -24.28
C ASP A 173 -1.47 0.16 -23.14
N LEU A 174 -2.37 -0.84 -23.06
CA LEU A 174 -2.32 -1.89 -22.03
C LEU A 174 -1.04 -2.73 -22.11
N ARG A 175 -0.50 -2.97 -23.32
CA ARG A 175 0.72 -3.77 -23.48
C ARG A 175 1.94 -3.02 -22.96
N ALA A 176 2.08 -1.76 -23.32
CA ALA A 176 3.15 -0.90 -22.84
C ALA A 176 3.05 -0.68 -21.32
N ASN A 177 1.83 -0.50 -20.79
CA ASN A 177 1.56 -0.41 -19.36
C ASN A 177 2.05 -1.67 -18.63
N LEU A 178 1.56 -2.86 -19.04
CA LEU A 178 1.97 -4.12 -18.40
C LEU A 178 3.48 -4.36 -18.50
N ALA A 179 4.11 -4.01 -19.62
CA ALA A 179 5.56 -4.12 -19.77
C ALA A 179 6.31 -3.21 -18.77
N ALA A 180 5.82 -1.99 -18.52
CA ALA A 180 6.40 -1.06 -17.57
C ALA A 180 6.12 -1.47 -16.10
N MET A 181 4.97 -2.06 -15.82
CA MET A 181 4.51 -2.34 -14.46
C MET A 181 4.90 -3.73 -13.93
N ILE A 182 5.28 -4.69 -14.80
CA ILE A 182 5.53 -6.08 -14.37
C ILE A 182 6.73 -6.21 -13.42
N MET A 183 7.85 -5.52 -13.67
CA MET A 183 9.01 -5.57 -12.79
C MET A 183 8.72 -4.92 -11.43
N PRO A 184 8.21 -3.67 -11.35
CA PRO A 184 7.87 -3.07 -10.07
C PRO A 184 6.78 -3.85 -9.31
N ALA A 185 5.77 -4.39 -10.00
CA ALA A 185 4.75 -5.23 -9.39
C ALA A 185 5.32 -6.54 -8.83
N PHE A 186 6.26 -7.17 -9.53
CA PHE A 186 6.96 -8.37 -9.05
C PHE A 186 7.81 -8.04 -7.82
N VAL A 187 8.53 -6.94 -7.80
CA VAL A 187 9.35 -6.51 -6.65
C VAL A 187 8.50 -6.38 -5.38
N LEU A 188 7.38 -5.67 -5.48
CA LEU A 188 6.46 -5.51 -4.33
C LEU A 188 5.75 -6.83 -3.98
N GLY A 189 5.30 -7.55 -5.00
CA GLY A 189 4.56 -8.79 -4.82
C GLY A 189 5.40 -9.94 -4.26
N ASN A 190 6.71 -9.97 -4.51
CA ASN A 190 7.62 -11.02 -4.05
C ASN A 190 7.67 -11.13 -2.52
N ALA A 191 7.82 -10.02 -1.82
CA ALA A 191 7.86 -10.02 -0.35
C ALA A 191 6.53 -10.53 0.24
N ILE A 192 5.40 -10.07 -0.30
CA ILE A 192 4.06 -10.51 0.13
C ILE A 192 3.81 -11.97 -0.24
N ALA A 193 4.27 -12.43 -1.41
CA ALA A 193 4.18 -13.83 -1.81
C ALA A 193 4.88 -14.75 -0.80
N ALA A 194 6.04 -14.34 -0.30
CA ALA A 194 6.78 -15.07 0.73
C ALA A 194 6.01 -15.15 2.06
N VAL A 195 5.38 -14.06 2.50
CA VAL A 195 4.51 -14.05 3.69
C VAL A 195 3.30 -14.97 3.47
N LEU A 196 2.59 -14.80 2.37
CA LEU A 196 1.40 -15.60 2.04
C LEU A 196 1.72 -17.09 1.91
N MET A 197 2.86 -17.43 1.31
CA MET A 197 3.33 -18.82 1.20
C MET A 197 3.46 -19.47 2.58
N ARG A 198 4.13 -18.84 3.52
CA ARG A 198 4.35 -19.37 4.86
C ARG A 198 3.03 -19.55 5.63
N HIS A 199 2.13 -18.57 5.55
CA HIS A 199 0.82 -18.65 6.20
C HIS A 199 -0.08 -19.69 5.54
N THR A 200 -0.07 -19.78 4.20
CA THR A 200 -0.80 -20.82 3.47
C THR A 200 -0.31 -22.21 3.85
N ARG A 201 1.01 -22.41 3.91
CA ARG A 201 1.61 -23.67 4.37
C ARG A 201 1.13 -24.03 5.77
N SER A 202 1.21 -23.11 6.71
CA SER A 202 0.80 -23.35 8.11
C SER A 202 -0.68 -23.70 8.23
N ALA A 203 -1.55 -22.94 7.59
CA ALA A 203 -2.99 -23.17 7.57
C ALA A 203 -3.35 -24.52 6.91
N MET A 204 -2.70 -24.84 5.78
CA MET A 204 -2.90 -26.12 5.10
C MET A 204 -2.45 -27.31 5.94
N LEU A 205 -1.31 -27.25 6.64
CA LEU A 205 -0.83 -28.34 7.50
C LEU A 205 -1.82 -28.61 8.65
N GLN A 206 -2.39 -27.57 9.26
CA GLN A 206 -3.43 -27.71 10.27
C GLN A 206 -4.66 -28.42 9.73
N VAL A 207 -5.14 -27.98 8.58
CA VAL A 207 -6.37 -28.51 7.95
C VAL A 207 -6.17 -29.94 7.46
N LEU A 208 -5.04 -30.27 6.86
CA LEU A 208 -4.73 -31.60 6.32
C LEU A 208 -4.68 -32.70 7.41
N SER A 209 -4.46 -32.33 8.68
CA SER A 209 -4.50 -33.23 9.83
C SER A 209 -5.89 -33.42 10.46
N ALA A 210 -6.90 -32.66 10.01
CA ALA A 210 -8.24 -32.69 10.60
C ALA A 210 -9.02 -33.97 10.25
N ASP A 211 -9.90 -34.42 11.13
CA ASP A 211 -10.65 -35.68 10.99
C ASP A 211 -11.57 -35.73 9.78
N TYR A 212 -12.18 -34.61 9.40
CA TYR A 212 -13.01 -34.56 8.20
C TYR A 212 -12.21 -34.79 6.91
N VAL A 213 -10.91 -34.44 6.89
CA VAL A 213 -10.00 -34.72 5.75
C VAL A 213 -9.68 -36.21 5.72
N ARG A 214 -9.44 -36.84 6.88
CA ARG A 214 -9.31 -38.31 6.98
C ARG A 214 -10.54 -39.02 6.45
N THR A 215 -11.73 -38.55 6.85
CA THR A 215 -13.01 -39.09 6.37
C THR A 215 -13.16 -38.93 4.84
N ALA A 216 -12.74 -37.79 4.28
CA ALA A 216 -12.80 -37.57 2.84
C ALA A 216 -11.89 -38.58 2.08
N ARG A 217 -10.70 -38.83 2.58
CA ARG A 217 -9.79 -39.88 2.05
C ARG A 217 -10.35 -41.28 2.19
N ALA A 218 -10.93 -41.59 3.34
CA ALA A 218 -11.58 -42.91 3.58
C ALA A 218 -12.76 -43.16 2.64
N LYS A 219 -13.45 -42.14 2.17
CA LYS A 219 -14.50 -42.20 1.14
C LYS A 219 -13.95 -42.38 -0.29
N GLY A 220 -12.65 -42.53 -0.48
CA GLY A 220 -12.03 -42.75 -1.80
C GLY A 220 -11.91 -41.50 -2.68
N LEU A 221 -12.04 -40.30 -2.12
CA LEU A 221 -11.83 -39.06 -2.89
C LEU A 221 -10.37 -38.91 -3.33
N THR A 222 -10.15 -38.45 -4.56
CA THR A 222 -8.79 -38.20 -5.07
C THR A 222 -8.11 -37.09 -4.25
N GLU A 223 -6.79 -37.19 -4.08
CA GLU A 223 -6.01 -36.23 -3.28
C GLU A 223 -6.17 -34.79 -3.78
N ARG A 224 -6.30 -34.60 -5.10
CA ARG A 224 -6.58 -33.28 -5.68
C ARG A 224 -7.89 -32.66 -5.15
N VAL A 225 -8.95 -33.47 -5.04
CA VAL A 225 -10.25 -33.02 -4.53
C VAL A 225 -10.15 -32.76 -3.01
N VAL A 226 -9.45 -33.62 -2.28
CA VAL A 226 -9.21 -33.45 -0.84
C VAL A 226 -8.47 -32.15 -0.57
N VAL A 227 -7.39 -31.88 -1.31
CA VAL A 227 -6.57 -30.66 -1.13
C VAL A 227 -7.33 -29.40 -1.55
N LEU A 228 -7.82 -29.33 -2.80
CA LEU A 228 -8.35 -28.09 -3.34
C LEU A 228 -9.77 -27.76 -2.88
N LYS A 229 -10.64 -28.77 -2.72
CA LYS A 229 -12.04 -28.56 -2.37
C LYS A 229 -12.30 -28.63 -0.87
N HIS A 230 -11.68 -29.58 -0.17
CA HIS A 230 -11.97 -29.82 1.25
C HIS A 230 -10.98 -29.12 2.18
N SER A 231 -9.69 -29.08 1.84
CA SER A 231 -8.66 -28.48 2.70
C SER A 231 -8.46 -27.00 2.45
N LEU A 232 -8.21 -26.60 1.20
CA LEU A 232 -7.91 -25.22 0.84
C LEU A 232 -9.05 -24.27 1.25
N ARG A 233 -10.30 -24.67 1.01
CA ARG A 233 -11.46 -23.83 1.36
C ARG A 233 -11.47 -23.43 2.85
N ASN A 234 -11.08 -24.31 3.73
CA ASN A 234 -11.02 -24.04 5.16
C ASN A 234 -9.73 -23.29 5.56
N ALA A 235 -8.62 -23.57 4.85
CA ALA A 235 -7.37 -22.88 5.05
C ALA A 235 -7.37 -21.42 4.53
N LEU A 236 -8.26 -21.08 3.57
CA LEU A 236 -8.34 -19.73 3.01
C LEU A 236 -8.78 -18.67 4.02
N THR A 237 -9.55 -19.01 5.05
CA THR A 237 -10.05 -18.00 6.01
C THR A 237 -8.93 -17.15 6.63
N PRO A 238 -7.89 -17.71 7.26
CA PRO A 238 -6.79 -16.92 7.80
C PRO A 238 -5.93 -16.27 6.69
N ILE A 239 -5.86 -16.88 5.50
CA ILE A 239 -5.08 -16.35 4.38
C ILE A 239 -5.73 -15.07 3.81
N ILE A 240 -7.06 -15.05 3.66
CA ILE A 240 -7.81 -13.87 3.19
C ILE A 240 -7.64 -12.71 4.18
N THR A 241 -7.73 -12.99 5.48
CA THR A 241 -7.55 -11.96 6.51
C THR A 241 -6.16 -11.35 6.46
N LEU A 242 -5.13 -12.20 6.41
CA LEU A 242 -3.75 -11.74 6.30
C LEU A 242 -3.53 -10.98 4.99
N GLY A 243 -4.04 -11.51 3.88
CA GLY A 243 -3.92 -10.88 2.57
C GLY A 243 -4.52 -9.48 2.53
N ALA A 244 -5.66 -9.27 3.19
CA ALA A 244 -6.27 -7.94 3.29
C ALA A 244 -5.38 -6.95 4.09
N LEU A 245 -4.70 -7.41 5.14
CA LEU A 245 -3.75 -6.59 5.90
C LEU A 245 -2.50 -6.26 5.04
N GLU A 246 -1.95 -7.26 4.34
CA GLU A 246 -0.79 -7.07 3.45
C GLU A 246 -1.10 -6.11 2.28
N PHE A 247 -2.33 -6.12 1.76
CA PHE A 247 -2.75 -5.14 0.74
C PHE A 247 -2.68 -3.71 1.24
N GLY A 248 -3.07 -3.47 2.52
CA GLY A 248 -2.94 -2.15 3.14
C GLY A 248 -1.49 -1.65 3.20
N THR A 249 -0.52 -2.55 3.42
CA THR A 249 0.90 -2.18 3.47
C THR A 249 1.48 -1.79 2.12
N LEU A 250 0.92 -2.29 1.00
CA LEU A 250 1.37 -1.96 -0.35
C LEU A 250 1.26 -0.47 -0.66
N LEU A 251 0.18 0.18 -0.21
CA LEU A 251 -0.02 1.61 -0.47
C LEU A 251 1.05 2.48 0.21
N SER A 252 1.55 2.05 1.37
CA SER A 252 2.65 2.75 2.07
C SER A 252 4.04 2.26 1.65
N GLY A 253 4.15 1.01 1.19
CA GLY A 253 5.41 0.36 0.82
C GLY A 253 5.87 0.60 -0.62
N ALA A 254 5.01 1.16 -1.48
CA ALA A 254 5.33 1.38 -2.90
C ALA A 254 6.35 2.50 -3.15
N VAL A 255 6.60 3.38 -2.18
CA VAL A 255 7.41 4.60 -2.31
C VAL A 255 8.78 4.35 -2.94
N LEU A 256 9.58 3.44 -2.39
CA LEU A 256 10.93 3.14 -2.91
C LEU A 256 10.87 2.49 -4.29
N THR A 257 9.89 1.64 -4.53
CA THR A 257 9.71 1.00 -5.84
C THR A 257 9.32 2.03 -6.91
N GLU A 258 8.40 2.94 -6.59
CA GLU A 258 8.04 4.04 -7.49
C GLU A 258 9.23 4.96 -7.80
N GLN A 259 10.11 5.21 -6.83
CA GLN A 259 11.34 5.97 -7.06
C GLN A 259 12.32 5.23 -7.98
N VAL A 260 12.60 3.95 -7.72
CA VAL A 260 13.54 3.15 -8.51
C VAL A 260 13.10 3.03 -9.96
N PHE A 261 11.81 2.79 -10.20
CA PHE A 261 11.24 2.63 -11.54
C PHE A 261 10.70 3.94 -12.14
N THR A 262 10.85 5.07 -11.44
CA THR A 262 10.36 6.40 -11.86
C THR A 262 8.88 6.40 -12.22
N ILE A 263 8.07 5.64 -11.49
CA ILE A 263 6.62 5.59 -11.66
C ILE A 263 6.02 6.86 -11.03
N PRO A 264 5.16 7.62 -11.75
CA PRO A 264 4.58 8.86 -11.26
C PRO A 264 3.43 8.60 -10.27
N GLY A 265 3.68 7.78 -9.25
CA GLY A 265 2.71 7.39 -8.25
C GLY A 265 2.64 8.34 -7.05
N PHE A 266 1.79 7.96 -6.12
CA PHE A 266 1.49 8.71 -4.91
C PHE A 266 2.66 8.68 -3.90
N GLY A 267 3.39 7.55 -3.82
CA GLY A 267 4.59 7.44 -2.99
C GLY A 267 5.75 8.29 -3.51
N LYS A 268 5.92 8.39 -4.84
CA LYS A 268 6.88 9.29 -5.43
C LYS A 268 6.52 10.75 -5.16
N LEU A 269 5.23 11.10 -5.23
CA LEU A 269 4.75 12.45 -4.96
C LEU A 269 5.18 12.95 -3.57
N ILE A 270 5.08 12.10 -2.52
CA ILE A 270 5.49 12.51 -1.16
C ILE A 270 6.99 12.73 -1.06
N VAL A 271 7.80 11.86 -1.67
CA VAL A 271 9.27 12.01 -1.65
C VAL A 271 9.69 13.29 -2.35
N ASP A 272 9.15 13.52 -3.55
CA ASP A 272 9.43 14.73 -4.30
C ASP A 272 8.99 15.99 -3.54
N ALA A 273 7.84 15.96 -2.86
CA ALA A 273 7.34 17.04 -2.02
C ALA A 273 8.24 17.35 -0.82
N VAL A 274 8.75 16.30 -0.13
CA VAL A 274 9.67 16.46 1.00
C VAL A 274 10.98 17.12 0.55
N PHE A 275 11.59 16.62 -0.53
CA PHE A 275 12.84 17.20 -1.05
C PHE A 275 12.67 18.63 -1.57
N ASN A 276 11.50 18.94 -2.14
CA ASN A 276 11.19 20.29 -2.64
C ASN A 276 10.59 21.20 -1.54
N ARG A 277 10.44 20.74 -0.31
CA ARG A 277 9.82 21.46 0.81
C ARG A 277 8.41 21.96 0.50
N ASP A 278 7.66 21.16 -0.26
CA ASP A 278 6.27 21.44 -0.61
C ASP A 278 5.34 20.98 0.51
N TYR A 279 5.20 21.82 1.51
CA TYR A 279 4.52 21.48 2.76
C TYR A 279 3.05 21.12 2.57
N ALA A 280 2.33 21.81 1.69
CA ALA A 280 0.93 21.54 1.42
C ALA A 280 0.76 20.12 0.82
N VAL A 281 1.62 19.76 -0.13
CA VAL A 281 1.61 18.42 -0.73
C VAL A 281 1.96 17.36 0.32
N VAL A 282 2.99 17.59 1.16
CA VAL A 282 3.34 16.63 2.23
C VAL A 282 2.17 16.41 3.18
N GLN A 283 1.52 17.48 3.66
CA GLN A 283 0.36 17.38 4.55
C GLN A 283 -0.80 16.63 3.89
N GLY A 284 -1.17 17.02 2.67
CA GLY A 284 -2.28 16.41 1.95
C GLY A 284 -2.04 14.92 1.67
N VAL A 285 -0.83 14.57 1.19
CA VAL A 285 -0.46 13.19 0.89
C VAL A 285 -0.46 12.32 2.15
N VAL A 286 0.14 12.77 3.26
CA VAL A 286 0.17 11.99 4.51
C VAL A 286 -1.24 11.83 5.09
N LEU A 287 -2.07 12.86 5.04
CA LEU A 287 -3.46 12.79 5.50
C LEU A 287 -4.28 11.81 4.66
N VAL A 288 -4.15 11.85 3.33
CA VAL A 288 -4.81 10.91 2.42
C VAL A 288 -4.31 9.49 2.64
N THR A 289 -2.99 9.28 2.82
CA THR A 289 -2.42 7.97 3.14
C THR A 289 -3.00 7.40 4.43
N ALA A 290 -3.02 8.19 5.49
CA ALA A 290 -3.57 7.76 6.78
C ALA A 290 -5.06 7.42 6.66
N SER A 291 -5.83 8.26 5.96
CA SER A 291 -7.26 8.05 5.72
C SER A 291 -7.52 6.78 4.89
N ALA A 292 -6.75 6.57 3.82
CA ALA A 292 -6.83 5.38 2.98
C ALA A 292 -6.47 4.11 3.76
N TYR A 293 -5.40 4.15 4.57
CA TYR A 293 -4.99 3.02 5.40
C TYR A 293 -6.06 2.65 6.44
N ILE A 294 -6.65 3.64 7.10
CA ILE A 294 -7.75 3.45 8.07
C ILE A 294 -8.98 2.87 7.37
N LEU A 295 -9.33 3.37 6.19
CA LEU A 295 -10.46 2.87 5.41
C LEU A 295 -10.24 1.42 4.98
N LEU A 296 -9.04 1.08 4.50
CA LEU A 296 -8.69 -0.29 4.10
C LEU A 296 -8.74 -1.25 5.30
N ASN A 297 -8.26 -0.83 6.47
CA ASN A 297 -8.37 -1.63 7.69
C ASN A 297 -9.84 -1.85 8.08
N LEU A 298 -10.68 -0.81 7.97
CA LEU A 298 -12.12 -0.96 8.21
C LEU A 298 -12.75 -1.95 7.23
N LEU A 299 -12.42 -1.85 5.94
CA LEU A 299 -12.89 -2.78 4.91
C LEU A 299 -12.42 -4.22 5.18
N ALA A 300 -11.17 -4.40 5.59
CA ALA A 300 -10.62 -5.70 6.00
C ALA A 300 -11.38 -6.29 7.21
N ASP A 301 -11.66 -5.47 8.23
CA ASP A 301 -12.43 -5.88 9.41
C ASP A 301 -13.86 -6.26 9.05
N VAL A 302 -14.53 -5.49 8.17
CA VAL A 302 -15.86 -5.80 7.66
C VAL A 302 -15.87 -7.10 6.86
N ALA A 303 -14.89 -7.29 5.97
CA ALA A 303 -14.72 -8.53 5.21
C ALA A 303 -14.51 -9.73 6.14
N TYR A 304 -13.69 -9.56 7.18
CA TYR A 304 -13.44 -10.60 8.19
C TYR A 304 -14.73 -11.02 8.92
N VAL A 305 -15.54 -10.06 9.38
CA VAL A 305 -16.82 -10.32 10.04
C VAL A 305 -17.84 -10.93 9.06
N ALA A 306 -17.78 -10.55 7.77
CA ALA A 306 -18.64 -11.13 6.74
C ALA A 306 -18.32 -12.60 6.46
N VAL A 307 -17.02 -12.95 6.41
CA VAL A 307 -16.54 -14.32 6.14
C VAL A 307 -16.67 -15.23 7.37
N ASN A 308 -16.58 -14.67 8.59
CA ASN A 308 -16.66 -15.44 9.83
C ASN A 308 -17.93 -15.12 10.63
N PRO A 309 -19.07 -15.84 10.44
CA PRO A 309 -20.32 -15.55 11.11
C PRO A 309 -20.29 -15.70 12.64
N ARG A 310 -19.28 -16.40 13.20
CA ARG A 310 -19.13 -16.58 14.64
C ARG A 310 -18.74 -15.29 15.39
N LEU A 311 -18.24 -14.29 14.66
CA LEU A 311 -17.85 -12.98 15.21
C LEU A 311 -18.99 -11.94 15.13
N ARG A 312 -20.16 -12.31 14.67
CA ARG A 312 -21.34 -11.42 14.61
C ARG A 312 -22.04 -11.24 15.97
N ARG A 313 -21.52 -11.88 17.03
CA ARG A 313 -22.06 -11.75 18.38
C ARG A 313 -21.39 -10.65 19.18
#